data_6d144ed7b5197b1fb3e3e0912db2b359
#
_entry.id   6d144ed7b5197b1fb3e3e0912db2b359
#
_cell.length_a   1.000
_cell.length_b   1.000
_cell.length_c   1.000
_cell.angle_alpha   90.00
_cell.angle_beta   90.00
_cell.angle_gamma   90.00
#
_symmetry.space_group_name_H-M   'P 1'
#
loop_
_entity.id
_entity.type
_entity.pdbx_description
1 polymer ?
#
loop_
_entity_poly.entity_id
_entity_poly.type
_entity_poly.pdbx_seq_one_letter_code
_entity_poly.pdbx_strand_id
1 'polypeptide(L)'
;MSTIDEILAHNKTFVEEKGYLKYSTDKYPDKKLAIVSCMDTRLTELLPAALGLKNGDAKIIKNAGGVISHPFGSVIRSLLVAVFELGVKTIMVVGHSNCGAQHMNSDDMICHMLNAGISQDHIDMMHYCGIDFETWLQGFDDGEESVRATVRTIAHHPLISETITVRGFIIDSTTGKLTPVEE
;
A
#
# COMPACT_ATOMS: atom_id res chain seq x y z
N MET A 1 6.33 9.62 -29.20
CA MET A 1 7.21 8.98 -28.22
C MET A 1 6.28 8.29 -27.23
N SER A 2 6.53 7.06 -26.85
CA SER A 2 5.70 6.41 -25.82
C SER A 2 6.06 6.95 -24.44
N THR A 3 5.15 6.80 -23.46
CA THR A 3 5.44 7.16 -22.05
C THR A 3 6.72 6.48 -21.54
N ILE A 4 6.97 5.26 -21.98
CA ILE A 4 8.20 4.52 -21.61
C ILE A 4 9.44 5.19 -22.19
N ASP A 5 9.40 5.63 -23.47
CA ASP A 5 10.54 6.32 -24.09
C ASP A 5 10.87 7.64 -23.39
N GLU A 6 9.85 8.39 -22.97
CA GLU A 6 10.03 9.64 -22.21
C GLU A 6 10.68 9.39 -20.85
N ILE A 7 10.24 8.36 -20.13
CA ILE A 7 10.83 7.96 -18.84
C ILE A 7 12.29 7.54 -19.01
N LEU A 8 12.61 6.75 -20.06
CA LEU A 8 13.97 6.30 -20.32
C LEU A 8 14.90 7.46 -20.69
N ALA A 9 14.42 8.42 -21.51
CA ALA A 9 15.17 9.60 -21.84
C ALA A 9 15.49 10.46 -20.61
N HIS A 10 14.49 10.69 -19.74
CA HIS A 10 14.69 11.41 -18.48
C HIS A 10 15.67 10.69 -17.56
N ASN A 11 15.52 9.35 -17.40
CA ASN A 11 16.42 8.55 -16.56
C ASN A 11 17.89 8.65 -17.02
N LYS A 12 18.14 8.63 -18.33
CA LYS A 12 19.50 8.82 -18.89
C LYS A 12 20.10 10.14 -18.42
N THR A 13 19.39 11.25 -18.59
CA THR A 13 19.83 12.59 -18.15
C THR A 13 20.05 12.62 -16.63
N PHE A 14 19.12 12.07 -15.83
CA PHE A 14 19.24 11.99 -14.37
C PHE A 14 20.52 11.28 -13.92
N VAL A 15 20.91 10.21 -14.61
CA VAL A 15 22.15 9.47 -14.29
C VAL A 15 23.39 10.24 -14.72
N GLU A 16 23.39 10.84 -15.94
CA GLU A 16 24.49 11.65 -16.46
C GLU A 16 24.78 12.86 -15.56
N GLU A 17 23.74 13.52 -15.06
CA GLU A 17 23.81 14.66 -14.13
C GLU A 17 24.04 14.27 -12.67
N LYS A 18 24.16 12.97 -12.39
CA LYS A 18 24.34 12.41 -11.03
C LYS A 18 23.23 12.81 -10.05
N GLY A 19 22.00 12.97 -10.53
CA GLY A 19 20.83 13.35 -9.74
C GLY A 19 20.54 12.38 -8.57
N TYR A 20 21.07 11.18 -8.63
CA TYR A 20 20.94 10.13 -7.60
C TYR A 20 21.72 10.42 -6.30
N LEU A 21 22.72 11.30 -6.32
CA LEU A 21 23.61 11.50 -5.15
C LEU A 21 22.84 11.95 -3.90
N LYS A 22 21.79 12.75 -4.05
CA LYS A 22 20.94 13.21 -2.94
C LYS A 22 20.06 12.12 -2.32
N TYR A 23 19.96 10.95 -2.97
CA TYR A 23 19.14 9.83 -2.51
C TYR A 23 19.97 8.66 -1.93
N SER A 24 21.28 8.86 -1.75
CA SER A 24 22.17 7.83 -1.22
C SER A 24 21.76 7.43 0.21
N THR A 25 21.52 6.14 0.39
CA THR A 25 21.19 5.51 1.68
C THR A 25 21.47 4.01 1.58
N ASP A 26 21.32 3.28 2.67
CA ASP A 26 21.41 1.82 2.65
C ASP A 26 20.02 1.14 2.64
N LYS A 27 20.00 -0.19 2.80
CA LYS A 27 18.74 -0.96 2.77
C LYS A 27 17.97 -0.97 4.09
N TYR A 28 18.56 -0.51 5.18
CA TYR A 28 17.93 -0.53 6.50
C TYR A 28 17.20 0.78 6.78
N PRO A 29 15.94 0.74 7.25
CA PRO A 29 15.20 1.96 7.53
C PRO A 29 15.73 2.62 8.82
N ASP A 30 16.21 3.87 8.71
CA ASP A 30 16.82 4.62 9.82
C ASP A 30 15.87 4.74 11.03
N LYS A 31 14.56 4.92 10.76
CA LYS A 31 13.52 5.02 11.80
C LYS A 31 12.98 3.67 12.26
N LYS A 32 13.49 2.54 11.74
CA LYS A 32 12.95 1.19 12.01
C LYS A 32 11.44 1.11 11.79
N LEU A 33 10.96 1.83 10.79
CA LEU A 33 9.55 2.05 10.48
C LEU A 33 9.17 1.36 9.17
N ALA A 34 8.01 0.71 9.16
CA ALA A 34 7.30 0.33 7.94
C ALA A 34 5.92 1.02 7.90
N ILE A 35 5.49 1.40 6.72
CA ILE A 35 4.20 2.05 6.48
C ILE A 35 3.45 1.23 5.44
N VAL A 36 2.22 0.84 5.75
CA VAL A 36 1.25 0.30 4.79
C VAL A 36 0.30 1.43 4.42
N SER A 37 0.18 1.74 3.13
CA SER A 37 -0.67 2.84 2.68
C SER A 37 -1.25 2.59 1.29
N CYS A 38 -2.23 3.42 0.90
CA CYS A 38 -2.83 3.35 -0.42
C CYS A 38 -1.85 3.74 -1.53
N MET A 39 -2.02 3.11 -2.71
CA MET A 39 -1.27 3.44 -3.93
C MET A 39 -1.75 4.73 -4.60
N ASP A 40 -2.70 5.46 -4.02
CA ASP A 40 -3.21 6.73 -4.52
C ASP A 40 -2.08 7.68 -4.88
N THR A 41 -2.16 8.26 -6.09
CA THR A 41 -1.10 9.11 -6.65
C THR A 41 -0.87 10.38 -5.84
N ARG A 42 -1.91 10.91 -5.17
CA ARG A 42 -1.82 12.07 -4.29
C ARG A 42 -0.91 11.85 -3.10
N LEU A 43 -0.73 10.59 -2.68
CA LEU A 43 0.09 10.21 -1.52
C LEU A 43 1.55 9.89 -1.88
N THR A 44 1.94 9.96 -3.14
CA THR A 44 3.29 9.56 -3.57
C THR A 44 4.35 10.44 -2.92
N GLU A 45 4.15 11.75 -2.92
CA GLU A 45 5.05 12.72 -2.28
C GLU A 45 4.47 13.27 -0.97
N LEU A 46 3.15 13.49 -0.91
CA LEU A 46 2.49 14.08 0.26
C LEU A 46 2.71 13.25 1.53
N LEU A 47 2.55 11.93 1.46
CA LEU A 47 2.68 11.07 2.64
C LEU A 47 4.06 11.18 3.29
N PRO A 48 5.19 10.92 2.60
CA PRO A 48 6.50 11.06 3.22
C PRO A 48 6.79 12.51 3.65
N ALA A 49 6.37 13.50 2.89
CA ALA A 49 6.58 14.91 3.24
C ALA A 49 5.83 15.30 4.50
N ALA A 50 4.54 14.94 4.62
CA ALA A 50 3.73 15.23 5.81
C ALA A 50 4.24 14.53 7.08
N LEU A 51 4.87 13.36 6.93
CA LEU A 51 5.49 12.61 8.04
C LEU A 51 6.94 13.03 8.31
N GLY A 52 7.51 13.99 7.57
CA GLY A 52 8.90 14.43 7.71
C GLY A 52 9.91 13.33 7.37
N LEU A 53 9.56 12.42 6.45
CA LEU A 53 10.39 11.29 6.05
C LEU A 53 11.29 11.64 4.87
N LYS A 54 12.52 11.18 4.95
CA LYS A 54 13.51 11.24 3.86
C LYS A 54 13.71 9.86 3.24
N ASN A 55 14.41 9.84 2.10
CA ASN A 55 14.85 8.58 1.51
C ASN A 55 15.74 7.82 2.50
N GLY A 56 15.41 6.55 2.76
CA GLY A 56 16.09 5.72 3.77
C GLY A 56 15.41 5.63 5.14
N ASP A 57 14.51 6.55 5.49
CA ASP A 57 13.90 6.60 6.84
C ASP A 57 12.95 5.43 7.12
N ALA A 58 12.17 4.99 6.14
CA ALA A 58 11.11 3.99 6.32
C ALA A 58 10.94 3.06 5.11
N LYS A 59 10.33 1.89 5.33
CA LYS A 59 9.80 1.03 4.26
C LYS A 59 8.36 1.43 3.99
N ILE A 60 8.02 1.76 2.74
CA ILE A 60 6.65 2.11 2.35
C ILE A 60 6.11 1.02 1.44
N ILE A 61 5.04 0.37 1.87
CA ILE A 61 4.32 -0.68 1.16
C ILE A 61 3.00 -0.08 0.69
N LYS A 62 2.76 -0.09 -0.62
CA LYS A 62 1.55 0.50 -1.22
C LYS A 62 0.75 -0.55 -1.98
N ASN A 63 -0.57 -0.53 -1.76
CA ASN A 63 -1.54 -1.33 -2.51
C ASN A 63 -2.87 -0.58 -2.66
N ALA A 64 -3.83 -1.13 -3.37
CA ALA A 64 -5.16 -0.57 -3.48
C ALA A 64 -5.84 -0.53 -2.09
N GLY A 65 -6.23 0.66 -1.64
CA GLY A 65 -6.87 0.90 -0.36
C GLY A 65 -5.95 0.92 0.87
N GLY A 66 -4.70 0.50 0.78
CA GLY A 66 -3.83 0.38 1.97
C GLY A 66 -4.26 -0.73 2.94
N VAL A 67 -4.87 -1.79 2.45
CA VAL A 67 -5.51 -2.87 3.21
C VAL A 67 -4.77 -4.19 3.10
N ILE A 68 -5.06 -5.12 4.01
CA ILE A 68 -4.63 -6.52 3.90
C ILE A 68 -5.82 -7.37 3.48
N SER A 69 -5.86 -7.75 2.21
CA SER A 69 -6.91 -8.59 1.64
C SER A 69 -6.72 -10.09 1.90
N HIS A 70 -5.51 -10.49 2.33
CA HIS A 70 -5.21 -11.90 2.65
C HIS A 70 -4.10 -11.98 3.70
N PRO A 71 -4.27 -12.77 4.79
CA PRO A 71 -3.31 -12.83 5.90
C PRO A 71 -1.94 -13.40 5.52
N PHE A 72 -1.82 -14.09 4.40
CA PHE A 72 -0.56 -14.60 3.84
C PHE A 72 -0.24 -13.99 2.46
N GLY A 73 -0.79 -12.80 2.17
CA GLY A 73 -0.56 -12.07 0.93
C GLY A 73 0.78 -11.31 0.90
N SER A 74 1.01 -10.60 -0.19
CA SER A 74 2.28 -9.90 -0.45
C SER A 74 2.58 -8.80 0.57
N VAL A 75 1.58 -8.13 1.13
CA VAL A 75 1.75 -7.09 2.15
C VAL A 75 2.34 -7.70 3.43
N ILE A 76 1.71 -8.76 3.95
CA ILE A 76 2.22 -9.48 5.14
C ILE A 76 3.63 -10.01 4.88
N ARG A 77 3.88 -10.67 3.73
CA ARG A 77 5.23 -11.12 3.38
C ARG A 77 6.25 -9.98 3.42
N SER A 78 5.90 -8.80 2.91
CA SER A 78 6.77 -7.62 2.91
C SER A 78 7.02 -7.11 4.33
N LEU A 79 6.00 -7.11 5.19
CA LEU A 79 6.13 -6.75 6.61
C LEU A 79 7.04 -7.73 7.37
N LEU A 80 6.91 -9.05 7.12
CA LEU A 80 7.79 -10.05 7.73
C LEU A 80 9.26 -9.82 7.33
N VAL A 81 9.53 -9.56 6.05
CA VAL A 81 10.89 -9.20 5.60
C VAL A 81 11.36 -7.90 6.27
N ALA A 82 10.49 -6.88 6.35
CA ALA A 82 10.84 -5.62 6.99
C ALA A 82 11.20 -5.79 8.49
N VAL A 83 10.45 -6.63 9.21
CA VAL A 83 10.67 -6.90 10.64
C VAL A 83 11.91 -7.75 10.85
N PHE A 84 12.01 -8.91 10.19
CA PHE A 84 13.03 -9.91 10.53
C PHE A 84 14.37 -9.69 9.83
N GLU A 85 14.37 -9.17 8.61
CA GLU A 85 15.59 -8.94 7.82
C GLU A 85 16.08 -7.49 7.87
N LEU A 86 15.17 -6.52 8.05
CA LEU A 86 15.52 -5.10 7.96
C LEU A 86 15.36 -4.34 9.29
N GLY A 87 14.99 -5.04 10.36
CA GLY A 87 15.01 -4.52 11.72
C GLY A 87 13.90 -3.52 12.06
N VAL A 88 12.78 -3.53 11.32
CA VAL A 88 11.60 -2.71 11.63
C VAL A 88 11.04 -3.09 12.99
N LYS A 89 10.63 -2.08 13.76
CA LYS A 89 10.03 -2.21 15.10
C LYS A 89 8.65 -1.56 15.20
N THR A 90 8.32 -0.68 14.26
CA THR A 90 7.04 0.03 14.24
C THR A 90 6.41 -0.10 12.86
N ILE A 91 5.12 -0.41 12.83
CA ILE A 91 4.31 -0.46 11.62
C ILE A 91 3.19 0.58 11.74
N MET A 92 3.09 1.47 10.75
CA MET A 92 1.98 2.38 10.60
C MET A 92 1.07 1.89 9.47
N VAL A 93 -0.23 1.86 9.72
CA VAL A 93 -1.26 1.68 8.69
C VAL A 93 -1.88 3.04 8.44
N VAL A 94 -1.74 3.56 7.23
CA VAL A 94 -2.17 4.92 6.88
C VAL A 94 -3.19 4.85 5.75
N GLY A 95 -4.47 4.91 6.13
CA GLY A 95 -5.58 5.18 5.21
C GLY A 95 -5.64 6.66 4.85
N HIS A 96 -6.53 7.05 3.93
CA HIS A 96 -6.67 8.45 3.52
C HIS A 96 -8.09 8.84 3.17
N SER A 97 -8.39 10.14 3.24
CA SER A 97 -9.68 10.70 2.81
C SER A 97 -9.90 10.52 1.30
N ASN A 98 -11.15 10.30 0.90
CA ASN A 98 -11.57 10.14 -0.49
C ASN A 98 -10.77 9.06 -1.24
N CYS A 99 -10.63 7.89 -0.62
CA CYS A 99 -9.94 6.74 -1.22
C CYS A 99 -10.76 6.15 -2.37
N GLY A 100 -10.12 5.88 -3.50
CA GLY A 100 -10.78 5.25 -4.64
C GLY A 100 -11.23 3.79 -4.39
N ALA A 101 -10.72 3.14 -3.34
CA ALA A 101 -11.17 1.81 -2.92
C ALA A 101 -12.41 1.87 -1.99
N GLN A 102 -12.81 3.06 -1.52
CA GLN A 102 -14.03 3.22 -0.75
C GLN A 102 -15.25 3.01 -1.65
N HIS A 103 -16.17 2.17 -1.21
CA HIS A 103 -17.36 1.74 -1.97
C HIS A 103 -17.07 1.03 -3.30
N MET A 104 -15.83 0.57 -3.51
CA MET A 104 -15.51 -0.26 -4.68
C MET A 104 -16.32 -1.56 -4.62
N ASN A 105 -16.99 -1.89 -5.72
CA ASN A 105 -17.88 -3.03 -5.84
C ASN A 105 -17.27 -4.08 -6.78
N SER A 106 -17.34 -5.35 -6.41
CA SER A 106 -16.78 -6.45 -7.18
C SER A 106 -17.48 -6.65 -8.52
N ASP A 107 -18.81 -6.50 -8.56
CA ASP A 107 -19.60 -6.67 -9.78
C ASP A 107 -19.27 -5.59 -10.81
N ASP A 108 -19.15 -4.34 -10.37
CA ASP A 108 -18.72 -3.23 -11.22
C ASP A 108 -17.32 -3.49 -11.79
N MET A 109 -16.41 -4.00 -10.98
CA MET A 109 -15.04 -4.32 -11.43
C MET A 109 -15.05 -5.43 -12.47
N ILE A 110 -15.85 -6.49 -12.27
CA ILE A 110 -16.04 -7.58 -13.25
C ILE A 110 -16.65 -7.03 -14.53
N CYS A 111 -17.67 -6.16 -14.44
CA CYS A 111 -18.28 -5.52 -15.60
C CYS A 111 -17.23 -4.69 -16.39
N HIS A 112 -16.35 -3.94 -15.71
CA HIS A 112 -15.26 -3.22 -16.37
C HIS A 112 -14.27 -4.15 -17.07
N MET A 113 -13.94 -5.31 -16.47
CA MET A 113 -13.07 -6.34 -17.10
C MET A 113 -13.70 -6.89 -18.37
N LEU A 114 -14.99 -7.25 -18.33
CA LEU A 114 -15.73 -7.75 -19.49
C LEU A 114 -15.77 -6.70 -20.62
N ASN A 115 -16.06 -5.45 -20.28
CA ASN A 115 -16.07 -4.34 -21.24
C ASN A 115 -14.67 -4.05 -21.83
N ALA A 116 -13.59 -4.37 -21.10
CA ALA A 116 -12.22 -4.28 -21.58
C ALA A 116 -11.79 -5.50 -22.44
N GLY A 117 -12.67 -6.47 -22.66
CA GLY A 117 -12.45 -7.63 -23.54
C GLY A 117 -11.98 -8.90 -22.83
N ILE A 118 -12.02 -8.95 -21.50
CA ILE A 118 -11.88 -10.23 -20.78
C ILE A 118 -13.15 -11.05 -21.02
N SER A 119 -13.01 -12.32 -21.38
CA SER A 119 -14.18 -13.18 -21.67
C SER A 119 -14.85 -13.64 -20.37
N GLN A 120 -16.17 -13.86 -20.43
CA GLN A 120 -16.92 -14.47 -19.33
C GLN A 120 -16.35 -15.83 -18.95
N ASP A 121 -15.94 -16.64 -19.94
CA ASP A 121 -15.35 -17.96 -19.70
C ASP A 121 -14.11 -17.90 -18.80
N HIS A 122 -13.29 -16.82 -18.90
CA HIS A 122 -12.15 -16.63 -18.00
C HIS A 122 -12.58 -16.32 -16.57
N ILE A 123 -13.62 -15.49 -16.39
CA ILE A 123 -14.19 -15.19 -15.08
C ILE A 123 -14.73 -16.46 -14.43
N ASP A 124 -15.54 -17.23 -15.19
CA ASP A 124 -16.15 -18.48 -14.72
C ASP A 124 -15.07 -19.52 -14.35
N MET A 125 -14.02 -19.63 -15.16
CA MET A 125 -12.89 -20.50 -14.87
C MET A 125 -12.17 -20.12 -13.58
N MET A 126 -11.97 -18.83 -13.31
CA MET A 126 -11.34 -18.37 -12.05
C MET A 126 -12.23 -18.70 -10.85
N HIS A 127 -13.54 -18.48 -10.94
CA HIS A 127 -14.50 -18.93 -9.93
C HIS A 127 -14.42 -20.44 -9.69
N TYR A 128 -14.38 -21.23 -10.75
CA TYR A 128 -14.23 -22.69 -10.66
C TYR A 128 -12.91 -23.09 -9.97
N CYS A 129 -11.83 -22.32 -10.17
CA CYS A 129 -10.55 -22.49 -9.49
C CYS A 129 -10.55 -22.01 -8.03
N GLY A 130 -11.68 -21.52 -7.51
CA GLY A 130 -11.83 -21.12 -6.11
C GLY A 130 -11.47 -19.67 -5.84
N ILE A 131 -11.37 -18.79 -6.85
CA ILE A 131 -11.21 -17.36 -6.65
C ILE A 131 -12.56 -16.76 -6.29
N ASP A 132 -12.66 -16.26 -5.07
CA ASP A 132 -13.80 -15.50 -4.57
C ASP A 132 -13.64 -14.03 -4.93
N PHE A 133 -14.19 -13.61 -6.07
CA PHE A 133 -14.11 -12.24 -6.54
C PHE A 133 -14.89 -11.28 -5.65
N GLU A 134 -16.00 -11.72 -5.04
CA GLU A 134 -16.81 -10.87 -4.15
C GLU A 134 -15.96 -10.38 -2.97
N THR A 135 -15.26 -11.29 -2.31
CA THR A 135 -14.37 -10.91 -1.21
C THR A 135 -13.08 -10.23 -1.68
N TRP A 136 -12.49 -10.71 -2.78
CA TRP A 136 -11.15 -10.26 -3.20
C TRP A 136 -11.12 -8.89 -3.85
N LEU A 137 -12.18 -8.53 -4.61
CA LEU A 137 -12.29 -7.24 -5.31
C LEU A 137 -13.14 -6.21 -4.56
N GLN A 138 -13.79 -6.61 -3.45
CA GLN A 138 -14.60 -5.68 -2.66
C GLN A 138 -13.72 -4.62 -2.01
N GLY A 139 -14.22 -3.38 -2.02
CA GLY A 139 -13.64 -2.27 -1.27
C GLY A 139 -14.11 -2.26 0.18
N PHE A 140 -14.12 -1.08 0.77
CA PHE A 140 -14.60 -0.85 2.15
C PHE A 140 -15.56 0.35 2.17
N ASP A 141 -16.47 0.36 3.14
CA ASP A 141 -17.44 1.46 3.31
C ASP A 141 -16.91 2.55 4.24
N ASP A 142 -16.19 2.14 5.29
CA ASP A 142 -15.63 3.03 6.30
C ASP A 142 -14.09 2.94 6.33
N GLY A 143 -13.44 4.09 6.09
CA GLY A 143 -11.97 4.16 6.03
C GLY A 143 -11.30 3.93 7.39
N GLU A 144 -11.90 4.39 8.50
CA GLU A 144 -11.34 4.17 9.84
C GLU A 144 -11.47 2.70 10.24
N GLU A 145 -12.63 2.08 9.99
CA GLU A 145 -12.82 0.65 10.27
C GLU A 145 -11.92 -0.22 9.40
N SER A 146 -11.69 0.15 8.15
CA SER A 146 -10.74 -0.52 7.26
C SER A 146 -9.30 -0.47 7.80
N VAL A 147 -8.87 0.70 8.29
CA VAL A 147 -7.57 0.86 8.96
C VAL A 147 -7.52 0.03 10.23
N ARG A 148 -8.56 0.06 11.05
CA ARG A 148 -8.68 -0.71 12.31
C ARG A 148 -8.59 -2.21 12.06
N ALA A 149 -9.30 -2.71 11.05
CA ALA A 149 -9.26 -4.12 10.64
C ALA A 149 -7.85 -4.54 10.16
N THR A 150 -7.19 -3.66 9.39
CA THR A 150 -5.83 -3.90 8.92
C THR A 150 -4.83 -3.92 10.08
N VAL A 151 -4.93 -2.99 11.04
CA VAL A 151 -4.13 -2.98 12.28
C VAL A 151 -4.32 -4.28 13.05
N ARG A 152 -5.57 -4.70 13.29
CA ARG A 152 -5.89 -5.95 13.99
C ARG A 152 -5.27 -7.16 13.28
N THR A 153 -5.38 -7.23 11.95
CA THR A 153 -4.81 -8.32 11.16
C THR A 153 -3.30 -8.41 11.31
N ILE A 154 -2.60 -7.27 11.34
CA ILE A 154 -1.14 -7.24 11.53
C ILE A 154 -0.77 -7.58 12.98
N ALA A 155 -1.40 -6.93 13.96
CA ALA A 155 -1.07 -7.08 15.38
C ALA A 155 -1.30 -8.49 15.90
N HIS A 156 -2.31 -9.20 15.39
CA HIS A 156 -2.64 -10.57 15.79
C HIS A 156 -2.12 -11.63 14.80
N HIS A 157 -1.28 -11.24 13.85
CA HIS A 157 -0.74 -12.19 12.88
C HIS A 157 0.25 -13.16 13.58
N PRO A 158 0.10 -14.49 13.42
CA PRO A 158 0.88 -15.47 14.19
C PRO A 158 2.40 -15.42 13.95
N LEU A 159 2.84 -14.76 12.87
CA LEU A 159 4.26 -14.59 12.55
C LEU A 159 4.78 -13.17 12.84
N ILE A 160 4.00 -12.30 13.47
CA ILE A 160 4.44 -10.96 13.89
C ILE A 160 4.46 -10.92 15.41
N SER A 161 5.63 -10.60 15.97
CA SER A 161 5.83 -10.55 17.42
C SER A 161 5.03 -9.42 18.07
N GLU A 162 4.48 -9.66 19.26
CA GLU A 162 3.83 -8.65 20.11
C GLU A 162 4.76 -7.46 20.48
N THR A 163 6.07 -7.61 20.29
CA THR A 163 7.04 -6.53 20.49
C THR A 163 7.02 -5.48 19.36
N ILE A 164 6.32 -5.76 18.26
CA ILE A 164 6.16 -4.83 17.14
C ILE A 164 4.99 -3.91 17.44
N THR A 165 5.24 -2.61 17.47
CA THR A 165 4.18 -1.61 17.62
C THR A 165 3.45 -1.44 16.29
N VAL A 166 2.11 -1.60 16.30
CA VAL A 166 1.25 -1.38 15.13
C VAL A 166 0.25 -0.27 15.46
N ARG A 167 0.13 0.75 14.61
CA ARG A 167 -0.79 1.88 14.81
C ARG A 167 -1.47 2.29 13.52
N GLY A 168 -2.74 2.69 13.64
CA GLY A 168 -3.59 3.15 12.55
C GLY A 168 -3.72 4.67 12.48
N PHE A 169 -3.80 5.20 11.25
CA PHE A 169 -3.98 6.63 10.99
C PHE A 169 -4.80 6.85 9.73
N ILE A 170 -5.49 7.99 9.67
CA ILE A 170 -6.05 8.56 8.43
C ILE A 170 -5.27 9.83 8.09
N ILE A 171 -4.76 9.93 6.88
CA ILE A 171 -4.19 11.16 6.33
C ILE A 171 -5.22 11.87 5.44
N ASP A 172 -5.39 13.16 5.64
CA ASP A 172 -6.14 13.99 4.69
C ASP A 172 -5.33 14.15 3.41
N SER A 173 -5.88 13.69 2.29
CA SER A 173 -5.19 13.62 0.99
C SER A 173 -4.96 15.00 0.33
N THR A 174 -5.46 16.07 0.95
CA THR A 174 -5.30 17.46 0.49
C THR A 174 -4.29 18.23 1.35
N THR A 175 -4.42 18.11 2.67
CA THR A 175 -3.64 18.92 3.62
C THR A 175 -2.46 18.17 4.24
N GLY A 176 -2.45 16.83 4.15
CA GLY A 176 -1.46 15.99 4.84
C GLY A 176 -1.70 15.86 6.36
N LYS A 177 -2.84 16.38 6.89
CA LYS A 177 -3.17 16.21 8.31
C LYS A 177 -3.32 14.73 8.64
N LEU A 178 -2.54 14.27 9.62
CA LEU A 178 -2.58 12.89 10.12
C LEU A 178 -3.44 12.83 11.39
N THR A 179 -4.43 11.95 11.40
CA THR A 179 -5.33 11.72 12.54
C THR A 179 -5.17 10.26 13.00
N PRO A 180 -4.87 9.99 14.28
CA PRO A 180 -4.85 8.63 14.81
C PRO A 180 -6.22 7.97 14.71
N VAL A 181 -6.23 6.66 14.44
CA VAL A 181 -7.41 5.80 14.55
C VAL A 181 -7.26 5.01 15.85
N GLU A 182 -8.20 5.20 16.76
CA GLU A 182 -8.23 4.46 18.03
C GLU A 182 -8.69 3.01 17.81
N GLU A 183 -8.22 2.10 18.66
CA GLU A 183 -8.53 0.65 18.61
C GLU A 183 -10.01 0.36 18.93
#